data_055e6f55c3eb9fc39ef9d54532759fd9
#
_entry.id   055e6f55c3eb9fc39ef9d54532759fd9
#
_cell.length_a   1.000
_cell.length_b   1.000
_cell.length_c   1.000
_cell.angle_alpha   90.00
_cell.angle_beta   90.00
_cell.angle_gamma   90.00
#
_symmetry.space_group_name_H-M   'P 1'
#
loop_
_entity.id
_entity.type
_entity.pdbx_description
1 polymer ?
#
loop_
_entity_poly.entity_id
_entity_poly.type
_entity_poly.pdbx_seq_one_letter_code
_entity_poly.pdbx_strand_id
1 'polypeptide(L)' 'MSTSIHGHDVMHLMLELGGPFTRESLKEAIDARFGTDACFHTCSAEGLDAAALIELLRSKGKFVDSNEGFTTEAERICQH' A
#
# COMPACT_ATOMS: atom_id res chain seq x y z
N MET A 1 -8.97 -15.75 11.17
CA MET A 1 -8.82 -14.51 11.96
C MET A 1 -8.31 -13.41 11.06
N SER A 2 -9.00 -12.28 11.06
CA SER A 2 -8.53 -11.14 10.29
C SER A 2 -7.36 -10.48 11.02
N THR A 3 -6.29 -10.21 10.29
CA THR A 3 -5.12 -9.53 10.82
C THR A 3 -5.12 -8.10 10.27
N SER A 4 -4.97 -7.14 11.15
CA SER A 4 -4.85 -5.74 10.73
C SER A 4 -3.39 -5.46 10.41
N ILE A 5 -3.14 -4.99 9.19
CA ILE A 5 -1.80 -4.78 8.66
C ILE A 5 -1.59 -3.28 8.47
N HIS A 6 -0.48 -2.76 8.97
CA HIS A 6 -0.16 -1.34 8.80
C HIS A 6 0.19 -1.04 7.34
N GLY A 7 -0.25 0.13 6.87
CA GLY A 7 0.06 0.57 5.52
C GLY A 7 1.56 0.60 5.21
N HIS A 8 2.40 0.79 6.22
CA HIS A 8 3.85 0.73 6.05
C HIS A 8 4.31 -0.63 5.51
N ASP A 9 3.65 -1.72 5.90
CA ASP A 9 4.01 -3.04 5.41
C ASP A 9 3.74 -3.16 3.91
N VAL A 10 2.68 -2.53 3.43
CA VAL A 10 2.39 -2.48 2.00
C VAL A 10 3.46 -1.68 1.26
N MET A 11 3.87 -0.55 1.84
CA MET A 11 4.92 0.27 1.22
C MET A 11 6.26 -0.46 1.19
N HIS A 12 6.60 -1.22 2.23
CA HIS A 12 7.79 -2.06 2.24
C HIS A 12 7.70 -3.14 1.16
N LEU A 13 6.53 -3.72 0.95
CA LEU A 13 6.32 -4.68 -0.13
C LEU A 13 6.60 -4.05 -1.49
N MET A 14 6.11 -2.82 -1.70
CA MET A 14 6.37 -2.11 -2.94
C MET A 14 7.86 -1.89 -3.18
N LEU A 15 8.61 -1.52 -2.14
CA LEU A 15 10.05 -1.34 -2.24
C LEU A 15 10.75 -2.66 -2.52
N GLU A 16 10.32 -3.73 -1.89
CA GLU A 16 10.88 -5.06 -2.09
C GLU A 16 10.70 -5.54 -3.54
N LEU A 17 9.52 -5.32 -4.10
CA LEU A 17 9.22 -5.73 -5.47
C LEU A 17 9.78 -4.77 -6.51
N GLY A 18 10.02 -3.52 -6.13
CA GLY A 18 10.68 -2.56 -6.98
C GLY A 18 9.79 -1.79 -7.96
N GLY A 19 8.47 -1.93 -7.89
CA GLY A 19 7.54 -1.21 -8.75
C GLY A 19 8.07 -0.78 -10.12
N PRO A 20 7.36 -0.03 -10.92
CA PRO A 20 6.09 0.67 -10.67
C PRO A 20 4.89 -0.26 -10.66
N PHE A 21 3.83 0.23 -10.04
CA PHE A 21 2.59 -0.53 -9.90
C PHE A 21 1.41 0.27 -10.44
N THR A 22 0.43 -0.43 -10.98
CA THR A 22 -0.90 0.15 -11.19
C THR A 22 -1.74 -0.23 -9.96
N ARG A 23 -2.93 0.37 -9.82
CA ARG A 23 -3.84 0.01 -8.74
C ARG A 23 -4.13 -1.49 -8.74
N GLU A 24 -4.38 -2.04 -9.92
CA GLU A 24 -4.68 -3.46 -10.06
C GLU A 24 -3.51 -4.35 -9.70
N SER A 25 -2.32 -4.02 -10.20
CA SER A 25 -1.15 -4.86 -9.93
C SER A 25 -0.72 -4.78 -8.47
N LEU A 26 -0.85 -3.62 -7.85
CA LEU A 26 -0.55 -3.48 -6.43
C LEU A 26 -1.56 -4.25 -5.58
N LYS A 27 -2.84 -4.16 -5.93
CA LYS A 27 -3.87 -4.91 -5.22
C LYS A 27 -3.62 -6.42 -5.31
N GLU A 28 -3.25 -6.90 -6.48
CA GLU A 28 -2.90 -8.31 -6.66
C GLU A 28 -1.69 -8.71 -5.81
N ALA A 29 -0.67 -7.87 -5.76
CA ALA A 29 0.51 -8.14 -4.95
C ALA A 29 0.15 -8.18 -3.46
N ILE A 30 -0.69 -7.25 -3.01
CA ILE A 30 -1.16 -7.21 -1.64
C ILE A 30 -1.96 -8.48 -1.31
N ASP A 31 -2.89 -8.83 -2.18
CA ASP A 31 -3.72 -10.03 -1.98
C ASP A 31 -2.88 -11.30 -1.92
N ALA A 32 -1.86 -11.38 -2.76
CA ALA A 32 -0.96 -12.53 -2.77
C ALA A 32 -0.08 -12.60 -1.51
N ARG A 33 0.30 -11.44 -0.97
CA ARG A 33 1.20 -11.38 0.18
C ARG A 33 0.45 -11.52 1.51
N PHE A 34 -0.68 -10.85 1.65
CA PHE A 34 -1.40 -10.73 2.92
C PHE A 34 -2.74 -11.47 2.94
N GLY A 35 -3.27 -11.84 1.78
CA GLY A 35 -4.57 -12.50 1.66
C GLY A 35 -5.66 -11.52 1.26
N THR A 36 -6.69 -12.03 0.59
CA THR A 36 -7.78 -11.20 0.07
C THR A 36 -8.70 -10.68 1.16
N ASP A 37 -8.68 -11.29 2.33
CA ASP A 37 -9.51 -10.91 3.47
C ASP A 37 -8.75 -10.09 4.52
N ALA A 38 -7.53 -9.67 4.21
CA ALA A 38 -6.74 -8.85 5.13
C ALA A 38 -7.35 -7.46 5.26
N CYS A 39 -7.29 -6.92 6.47
CA CYS A 39 -7.67 -5.54 6.76
C CYS A 39 -6.43 -4.71 7.01
N PHE A 40 -6.52 -3.43 6.69
CA PHE A 40 -5.37 -2.53 6.78
C PHE A 40 -5.71 -1.32 7.63
N HIS A 41 -4.68 -0.68 8.16
CA HIS A 41 -4.84 0.53 8.94
C HIS A 41 -3.63 1.45 8.74
N THR A 42 -3.80 2.71 9.08
CA THR A 42 -2.73 3.69 9.14
C THR A 42 -2.85 4.43 10.47
N CYS A 43 -2.01 5.43 10.68
CA CYS A 43 -2.10 6.25 11.89
C CYS A 43 -3.41 7.04 11.99
N SER A 44 -4.10 7.24 10.87
CA SER A 44 -5.32 8.07 10.82
C SER A 44 -6.58 7.32 10.40
N ALA A 45 -6.47 6.04 10.04
CA ALA A 45 -7.62 5.27 9.57
C ALA A 45 -7.43 3.79 9.84
N GLU A 46 -8.55 3.07 9.95
CA GLU A 46 -8.52 1.63 10.17
C GLU A 46 -9.70 0.98 9.45
N GLY A 47 -9.71 -0.35 9.39
CA GLY A 47 -10.78 -1.09 8.74
C GLY A 47 -10.77 -0.93 7.23
N LEU A 48 -9.60 -0.74 6.64
CA LEU A 48 -9.46 -0.52 5.21
C LEU A 48 -9.24 -1.84 4.47
N ASP A 49 -9.80 -1.95 3.28
CA ASP A 49 -9.39 -3.02 2.37
C ASP A 49 -8.21 -2.53 1.51
N ALA A 50 -7.68 -3.41 0.65
CA ALA A 50 -6.51 -3.07 -0.15
C ALA A 50 -6.77 -1.86 -1.04
N ALA A 51 -7.94 -1.79 -1.68
CA ALA A 51 -8.26 -0.67 -2.57
C ALA A 51 -8.36 0.64 -1.79
N ALA A 52 -9.04 0.62 -0.65
CA ALA A 52 -9.18 1.82 0.18
C ALA A 52 -7.82 2.28 0.72
N LEU A 53 -6.96 1.35 1.11
CA LEU A 53 -5.61 1.68 1.58
C LEU A 53 -4.80 2.35 0.47
N ILE A 54 -4.83 1.82 -0.74
CA ILE A 54 -4.11 2.38 -1.88
C ILE A 54 -4.55 3.82 -2.12
N GLU A 55 -5.85 4.06 -2.13
CA GLU A 55 -6.38 5.41 -2.33
C GLU A 55 -5.97 6.36 -1.21
N LEU A 56 -6.00 5.89 0.02
CA LEU A 56 -5.61 6.71 1.17
C LEU A 56 -4.13 7.09 1.09
N LEU A 57 -3.26 6.13 0.83
CA LEU A 57 -1.82 6.40 0.72
C LEU A 57 -1.52 7.34 -0.43
N ARG A 58 -2.22 7.18 -1.54
CA ARG A 58 -2.06 8.07 -2.68
C ARG A 58 -2.48 9.50 -2.33
N SER A 59 -3.60 9.66 -1.64
CA SER A 59 -4.10 10.98 -1.25
C SER A 59 -3.16 11.68 -0.27
N LYS A 60 -2.39 10.93 0.49
CA LYS A 60 -1.43 11.49 1.45
C LYS A 60 -0.05 11.77 0.84
N GLY A 61 0.11 11.54 -0.45
CA GLY A 61 1.37 11.79 -1.13
C GLY A 61 2.46 10.76 -0.82
N LYS A 62 2.05 9.57 -0.39
CA LYS A 62 3.00 8.49 -0.09
C LYS A 62 3.52 7.80 -1.35
N PHE A 63 2.87 7.99 -2.48
CA PHE A 63 3.24 7.38 -3.74
C PHE A 63 3.81 8.42 -4.70
N VAL A 64 4.71 7.96 -5.56
CA VAL A 64 5.32 8.77 -6.60
C VAL A 64 4.80 8.26 -7.94
N ASP A 65 4.10 9.13 -8.68
CA ASP A 65 3.56 8.76 -9.99
C ASP A 65 4.67 8.68 -11.03
N SER A 66 4.55 7.71 -11.93
CA SER A 66 5.45 7.56 -13.07
C SER A 66 4.64 7.24 -14.32
N ASN A 67 5.31 7.18 -15.47
CA ASN A 67 4.63 6.89 -16.75
C ASN A 67 4.02 5.47 -16.78
N GLU A 68 4.55 4.57 -16.00
CA GLU A 68 4.10 3.17 -16.00
C GLU A 68 3.22 2.82 -14.81
N GLY A 69 2.96 3.76 -13.93
CA GLY A 69 2.18 3.54 -12.75
C GLY A 69 2.67 4.39 -11.59
N PHE A 70 2.77 3.82 -10.40
CA PHE A 70 3.29 4.54 -9.26
C PHE A 70 4.19 3.64 -8.41
N THR A 71 5.04 4.26 -7.62
CA THR A 71 5.93 3.57 -6.69
C THR A 71 5.98 4.34 -5.39
N THR A 72 6.78 3.91 -4.44
CA THR A 72 6.98 4.64 -3.21
C THR A 72 8.48 4.73 -2.91
N GLU A 73 8.83 5.61 -1.97
CA GLU A 73 10.21 5.79 -1.54
C GLU A 73 10.29 5.53 -0.04
N ALA A 74 11.45 5.00 0.39
CA ALA A 74 11.66 4.70 1.81
C ALA A 74 11.47 5.92 2.72
N GLU A 75 11.83 7.10 2.23
CA GLU A 75 11.66 8.35 2.96
C GLU A 75 10.20 8.66 3.27
N ARG A 76 9.28 8.24 2.40
CA ARG A 76 7.86 8.50 2.56
C ARG A 76 7.20 7.57 3.56
N ILE A 77 7.79 6.40 3.79
CA ILE A 77 7.25 5.42 4.72
C ILE A 77 7.33 5.92 6.15
N CYS A 78 8.42 6.56 6.49
CA CYS A 78 8.70 6.98 7.86
C CYS A 78 8.20 8.37 8.22
N GLN A 79 7.45 9.03 7.35
CA GLN A 79 6.87 10.33 7.63
C GLN A 79 5.53 10.19 8.32
N HIS A 80 5.43 10.76 9.47
CA HIS A 80 4.21 10.82 10.26
C HIS A 80 3.62 12.20 10.30
#